data_97b223336b4f40402d418c594783097f
#
_entry.id   97b223336b4f40402d418c594783097f
#
_cell.length_a   1.000
_cell.length_b   1.000
_cell.length_c   1.000
_cell.angle_alpha   90.00
_cell.angle_beta   90.00
_cell.angle_gamma   90.00
#
_symmetry.space_group_name_H-M   'P 1'
#
loop_
_entity.id
_entity.type
_entity.pdbx_description
1 polymer ?
#
loop_
_entity_poly.entity_id
_entity_poly.type
_entity_poly.pdbx_seq_one_letter_code
_entity_poly.pdbx_strand_id
1 'polypeptide(L)'
;MTLSDSDLKVGPALKVGSRGSALALIQDHTVIGRLKTNSPNLNFEVDTVRTRGDADQTSRLAGMGLGIFVKELEEELLSGKLDIAVHSLKDMPTLLADGLVLGAVLSREDPRDVLVNRFGATLDSLPEGSRIGTSSPRRAAQLQMFAPQVKIISIRGNVETRLRKAQGDEADGAILAAAGMIRLGLEDQITEYLSSTQFVPPPGQGILAVECREDDHHMVALLSAIDDTDTRYEATAERAFLERLGGGCSVPVGAFAKCTDNEMKMTIFMSTEDGRKNFTSEVNGPKSDPQALASEAFRILEEDGGADLVAIAKANQAYKA
;
A
#
# COMPACT_ATOMS: atom_id res chain seq x y z
N MET A 1 -31.31 -4.66 -5.11
CA MET A 1 -32.27 -3.59 -5.44
C MET A 1 -31.52 -2.67 -6.41
N THR A 2 -31.77 -2.81 -7.70
CA THR A 2 -31.12 -2.00 -8.74
C THR A 2 -31.78 -0.62 -8.70
N LEU A 3 -30.99 0.41 -8.38
CA LEU A 3 -31.43 1.80 -8.48
C LEU A 3 -31.77 2.08 -9.96
N SER A 4 -32.94 2.64 -10.23
CA SER A 4 -33.34 2.99 -11.58
C SER A 4 -32.58 4.24 -12.01
N ASP A 5 -32.12 4.29 -13.28
CA ASP A 5 -31.44 5.45 -13.91
C ASP A 5 -32.22 6.78 -13.81
N SER A 6 -33.48 6.73 -13.43
CA SER A 6 -34.38 7.90 -13.34
C SER A 6 -34.21 8.72 -12.05
N ASP A 7 -33.51 8.18 -11.01
CA ASP A 7 -33.36 8.86 -9.72
C ASP A 7 -32.05 9.67 -9.64
N LEU A 8 -31.16 9.51 -10.61
CA LEU A 8 -29.94 10.30 -10.76
C LEU A 8 -30.25 11.57 -11.57
N LYS A 9 -30.82 12.58 -10.92
CA LYS A 9 -30.72 13.95 -11.44
C LYS A 9 -29.24 14.23 -11.67
N VAL A 10 -28.91 14.88 -12.79
CA VAL A 10 -27.59 15.47 -13.05
C VAL A 10 -27.33 16.47 -11.89
N GLY A 11 -26.80 15.94 -10.81
CA GLY A 11 -26.41 16.71 -9.63
C GLY A 11 -25.08 17.42 -9.87
N PRO A 12 -24.63 18.23 -8.92
CA PRO A 12 -23.27 18.77 -8.97
C PRO A 12 -22.25 17.63 -9.12
N ALA A 13 -21.11 17.93 -9.74
CA ALA A 13 -20.04 16.96 -9.91
C ALA A 13 -19.56 16.41 -8.55
N LEU A 14 -19.35 15.11 -8.48
CA LEU A 14 -18.77 14.47 -7.28
C LEU A 14 -17.29 14.87 -7.15
N LYS A 15 -16.89 15.32 -5.98
CA LYS A 15 -15.55 15.82 -5.71
C LYS A 15 -14.64 14.69 -5.24
N VAL A 16 -13.58 14.47 -6.00
CA VAL A 16 -12.58 13.43 -5.74
C VAL A 16 -11.31 14.08 -5.22
N GLY A 17 -10.92 13.77 -3.98
CA GLY A 17 -9.70 14.26 -3.37
C GLY A 17 -8.46 13.51 -3.87
N SER A 18 -7.46 14.25 -4.34
CA SER A 18 -6.19 13.74 -4.87
C SER A 18 -4.99 14.42 -4.25
N ARG A 19 -3.86 13.70 -4.15
CA ARG A 19 -2.56 14.28 -3.75
C ARG A 19 -1.86 15.08 -4.87
N GLY A 20 -2.37 15.03 -6.10
CA GLY A 20 -1.86 15.78 -7.24
C GLY A 20 -0.54 15.28 -7.85
N SER A 21 0.06 14.17 -7.39
CA SER A 21 1.16 13.52 -8.12
C SER A 21 0.64 12.82 -9.38
N ALA A 22 1.49 12.65 -10.41
CA ALA A 22 1.09 11.95 -11.64
C ALA A 22 0.46 10.58 -11.33
N LEU A 23 1.06 9.79 -10.43
CA LEU A 23 0.51 8.51 -10.01
C LEU A 23 -0.84 8.66 -9.30
N ALA A 24 -1.01 9.65 -8.42
CA ALA A 24 -2.27 9.88 -7.73
C ALA A 24 -3.40 10.22 -8.74
N LEU A 25 -3.14 11.13 -9.67
CA LEU A 25 -4.12 11.49 -10.70
C LEU A 25 -4.52 10.29 -11.58
N ILE A 26 -3.57 9.41 -11.94
CA ILE A 26 -3.88 8.15 -12.65
C ILE A 26 -4.77 7.24 -11.81
N GLN A 27 -4.52 7.15 -10.51
CA GLN A 27 -5.32 6.36 -9.58
C GLN A 27 -6.75 6.91 -9.47
N ASP A 28 -6.92 8.23 -9.36
CA ASP A 28 -8.21 8.90 -9.37
C ASP A 28 -8.97 8.62 -10.66
N HIS A 29 -8.33 8.78 -11.81
CA HIS A 29 -8.93 8.48 -13.10
C HIS A 29 -9.32 7.00 -13.27
N THR A 30 -8.55 6.08 -12.67
CA THR A 30 -8.90 4.65 -12.65
C THR A 30 -10.20 4.41 -11.88
N VAL A 31 -10.33 4.99 -10.67
CA VAL A 31 -11.56 4.90 -9.87
C VAL A 31 -12.75 5.54 -10.58
N ILE A 32 -12.58 6.76 -11.09
CA ILE A 32 -13.62 7.48 -11.86
C ILE A 32 -14.06 6.64 -13.08
N GLY A 33 -13.12 6.04 -13.80
CA GLY A 33 -13.42 5.18 -14.95
C GLY A 33 -14.29 3.97 -14.55
N ARG A 34 -14.00 3.33 -13.41
CA ARG A 34 -14.81 2.22 -12.87
C ARG A 34 -16.21 2.69 -12.46
N LEU A 35 -16.31 3.83 -11.79
CA LEU A 35 -17.61 4.40 -11.40
C LEU A 35 -18.45 4.77 -12.64
N LYS A 36 -17.85 5.39 -13.66
CA LYS A 36 -18.55 5.73 -14.90
C LYS A 36 -19.02 4.52 -15.69
N THR A 37 -18.35 3.37 -15.59
CA THR A 37 -18.81 2.13 -16.23
C THR A 37 -20.15 1.67 -15.64
N ASN A 38 -20.35 1.84 -14.33
CA ASN A 38 -21.58 1.46 -13.63
C ASN A 38 -22.63 2.58 -13.58
N SER A 39 -22.19 3.85 -13.69
CA SER A 39 -23.03 5.04 -13.58
C SER A 39 -22.57 6.13 -14.57
N PRO A 40 -22.86 5.99 -15.89
CA PRO A 40 -22.30 6.84 -16.96
C PRO A 40 -22.67 8.32 -16.83
N ASN A 41 -23.78 8.64 -16.16
CA ASN A 41 -24.30 10.00 -16.03
C ASN A 41 -23.66 10.81 -14.90
N LEU A 42 -22.78 10.21 -14.09
CA LEU A 42 -22.08 10.92 -13.02
C LEU A 42 -20.97 11.82 -13.57
N ASN A 43 -20.92 13.03 -13.04
CA ASN A 43 -19.83 13.97 -13.27
C ASN A 43 -18.88 13.95 -12.08
N PHE A 44 -17.57 14.11 -12.35
CA PHE A 44 -16.52 14.11 -11.33
C PHE A 44 -15.62 15.33 -11.53
N GLU A 45 -15.21 15.92 -10.41
CA GLU A 45 -14.21 16.98 -10.33
C GLU A 45 -13.08 16.50 -9.41
N VAL A 46 -11.83 16.58 -9.87
CA VAL A 46 -10.67 16.17 -9.07
C VAL A 46 -10.07 17.39 -8.40
N ASP A 47 -10.15 17.41 -7.07
CA ASP A 47 -9.60 18.49 -6.24
C ASP A 47 -8.24 18.06 -5.66
N THR A 48 -7.19 18.83 -5.96
CA THR A 48 -5.84 18.54 -5.47
C THR A 48 -5.64 19.12 -4.07
N VAL A 49 -5.38 18.24 -3.11
CA VAL A 49 -5.06 18.57 -1.71
C VAL A 49 -3.57 18.39 -1.47
N ARG A 50 -2.89 19.44 -1.02
CA ARG A 50 -1.46 19.37 -0.69
C ARG A 50 -1.29 18.82 0.72
N THR A 51 -0.71 17.63 0.86
CA THR A 51 -0.46 17.00 2.15
C THR A 51 0.88 17.43 2.76
N ARG A 52 1.01 17.30 4.09
CA ARG A 52 2.29 17.56 4.79
C ARG A 52 3.39 16.63 4.30
N GLY A 53 3.04 15.38 3.98
CA GLY A 53 3.99 14.41 3.43
C GLY A 53 4.54 14.79 2.05
N ASP A 54 3.78 15.51 1.23
CA ASP A 54 4.23 16.05 -0.05
C ASP A 54 5.11 17.31 0.13
N ALA A 55 4.88 18.07 1.19
CA ALA A 55 5.65 19.28 1.50
C ALA A 55 7.02 18.99 2.13
N ASP A 56 7.12 17.93 2.97
CA ASP A 56 8.36 17.59 3.68
C ASP A 56 9.10 16.43 2.99
N GLN A 57 10.01 16.78 2.10
CA GLN A 57 10.89 15.83 1.41
C GLN A 57 12.19 15.51 2.19
N THR A 58 12.42 16.14 3.33
CA THR A 58 13.70 16.10 4.05
C THR A 58 13.68 15.26 5.34
N SER A 59 12.58 15.25 6.08
CA SER A 59 12.48 14.53 7.36
C SER A 59 12.39 13.01 7.16
N ARG A 60 12.95 12.23 8.10
CA ARG A 60 12.86 10.76 8.03
C ARG A 60 11.41 10.29 8.19
N LEU A 61 10.86 9.55 7.18
CA LEU A 61 9.53 8.91 7.26
C LEU A 61 9.41 7.94 8.44
N ALA A 62 10.52 7.38 8.88
CA ALA A 62 10.62 6.44 10.02
C ALA A 62 10.21 7.03 11.39
N GLY A 63 9.52 8.15 11.44
CA GLY A 63 8.99 8.75 12.68
C GLY A 63 7.61 9.37 12.51
N MET A 64 7.14 9.49 11.29
CA MET A 64 5.94 10.28 10.97
C MET A 64 4.64 9.45 10.92
N GLY A 65 4.71 8.14 11.06
CA GLY A 65 3.55 7.25 11.04
C GLY A 65 2.93 7.04 9.65
N LEU A 66 2.10 6.01 9.53
CA LEU A 66 1.16 5.85 8.41
C LEU A 66 0.11 6.97 8.53
N GLY A 67 -0.32 7.52 7.41
CA GLY A 67 -1.37 8.55 7.41
C GLY A 67 -0.91 9.99 7.22
N ILE A 68 0.41 10.28 7.18
CA ILE A 68 0.90 11.64 6.88
C ILE A 68 0.46 12.16 5.50
N PHE A 69 0.04 11.26 4.62
CA PHE A 69 -0.47 11.57 3.29
C PHE A 69 -2.00 11.51 3.19
N VAL A 70 -2.69 11.21 4.30
CA VAL A 70 -4.12 10.90 4.31
C VAL A 70 -4.90 11.96 5.09
N LYS A 71 -4.32 12.48 6.17
CA LYS A 71 -5.00 13.32 7.16
C LYS A 71 -5.71 14.54 6.56
N GLU A 72 -5.08 15.26 5.67
CA GLU A 72 -5.68 16.45 5.06
C GLU A 72 -6.85 16.08 4.13
N LEU A 73 -6.80 14.91 3.49
CA LEU A 73 -7.92 14.38 2.70
C LEU A 73 -9.08 13.94 3.59
N GLU A 74 -8.80 13.28 4.74
CA GLU A 74 -9.81 12.91 5.74
C GLU A 74 -10.52 14.15 6.31
N GLU A 75 -9.76 15.21 6.64
CA GLU A 75 -10.33 16.49 7.11
C GLU A 75 -11.27 17.12 6.06
N GLU A 76 -10.92 17.07 4.79
CA GLU A 76 -11.74 17.58 3.68
C GLU A 76 -12.99 16.71 3.44
N LEU A 77 -12.89 15.37 3.58
CA LEU A 77 -14.04 14.44 3.54
C LEU A 77 -15.03 14.73 4.68
N LEU A 78 -14.53 14.81 5.93
CA LEU A 78 -15.36 15.07 7.12
C LEU A 78 -16.03 16.43 7.06
N SER A 79 -15.39 17.43 6.47
CA SER A 79 -15.98 18.77 6.28
C SER A 79 -17.01 18.85 5.13
N GLY A 80 -17.17 17.77 4.34
CA GLY A 80 -18.06 17.74 3.18
C GLY A 80 -17.55 18.52 1.95
N LYS A 81 -16.29 18.92 1.94
CA LYS A 81 -15.68 19.56 0.76
C LYS A 81 -15.33 18.55 -0.32
N LEU A 82 -15.02 17.30 0.07
CA LEU A 82 -14.82 16.16 -0.81
C LEU A 82 -15.93 15.13 -0.57
N ASP A 83 -16.24 14.36 -1.61
CA ASP A 83 -17.18 13.25 -1.54
C ASP A 83 -16.46 11.93 -1.37
N ILE A 84 -15.35 11.74 -2.08
CA ILE A 84 -14.47 10.57 -1.98
C ILE A 84 -13.00 10.99 -2.00
N ALA A 85 -12.13 10.14 -1.43
CA ALA A 85 -10.68 10.25 -1.58
C ALA A 85 -10.10 8.90 -2.04
N VAL A 86 -9.12 8.96 -2.95
CA VAL A 86 -8.47 7.77 -3.51
C VAL A 86 -7.08 7.61 -2.94
N HIS A 87 -6.78 6.40 -2.45
CA HIS A 87 -5.53 6.10 -1.78
C HIS A 87 -4.87 4.83 -2.32
N SER A 88 -3.54 4.79 -2.26
CA SER A 88 -2.85 3.50 -2.21
C SER A 88 -3.03 2.92 -0.80
N LEU A 89 -3.68 1.76 -0.67
CA LEU A 89 -4.08 1.20 0.62
C LEU A 89 -2.90 1.04 1.60
N LYS A 90 -1.71 0.71 1.08
CA LYS A 90 -0.48 0.55 1.89
C LYS A 90 -0.01 1.82 2.61
N ASP A 91 -0.48 2.99 2.18
CA ASP A 91 -0.11 4.29 2.74
C ASP A 91 -1.14 4.77 3.78
N MET A 92 -2.27 4.06 3.92
CA MET A 92 -3.34 4.35 4.87
C MET A 92 -3.06 3.76 6.26
N PRO A 93 -3.48 4.43 7.34
CA PRO A 93 -3.45 3.85 8.67
C PRO A 93 -4.39 2.63 8.76
N THR A 94 -4.12 1.72 9.69
CA THR A 94 -5.01 0.56 9.92
C THR A 94 -6.35 0.95 10.50
N LEU A 95 -6.38 1.98 11.34
CA LEU A 95 -7.60 2.60 11.85
C LEU A 95 -7.87 3.88 11.05
N LEU A 96 -9.08 4.02 10.55
CA LEU A 96 -9.55 5.24 9.86
C LEU A 96 -9.98 6.28 10.88
N ALA A 97 -10.08 7.53 10.45
CA ALA A 97 -10.68 8.57 11.25
C ALA A 97 -12.18 8.25 11.52
N ASP A 98 -12.65 8.58 12.71
CA ASP A 98 -14.07 8.39 13.07
C ASP A 98 -14.99 9.11 12.08
N GLY A 99 -16.02 8.43 11.61
CA GLY A 99 -16.97 8.93 10.61
C GLY A 99 -16.55 8.68 9.15
N LEU A 100 -15.41 8.01 8.90
CA LEU A 100 -14.97 7.60 7.58
C LEU A 100 -14.93 6.08 7.42
N VAL A 101 -15.15 5.60 6.20
CA VAL A 101 -15.09 4.18 5.84
C VAL A 101 -14.37 3.96 4.51
N LEU A 102 -13.81 2.77 4.33
CA LEU A 102 -13.40 2.29 3.01
C LEU A 102 -14.65 1.82 2.24
N GLY A 103 -15.20 2.70 1.41
CA GLY A 103 -16.38 2.41 0.59
C GLY A 103 -16.08 1.36 -0.47
N ALA A 104 -14.88 1.39 -1.07
CA ALA A 104 -14.44 0.38 -2.03
C ALA A 104 -12.94 0.09 -1.94
N VAL A 105 -12.56 -1.13 -2.30
CA VAL A 105 -11.21 -1.49 -2.73
C VAL A 105 -11.29 -2.08 -4.13
N LEU A 106 -10.43 -1.64 -5.04
CA LEU A 106 -10.41 -2.14 -6.40
C LEU A 106 -9.59 -3.42 -6.50
N SER A 107 -9.86 -4.22 -7.54
CA SER A 107 -9.05 -5.38 -7.89
C SER A 107 -7.55 -5.05 -7.83
N ARG A 108 -6.80 -5.88 -7.13
CA ARG A 108 -5.38 -5.67 -6.85
C ARG A 108 -4.55 -5.69 -8.13
N GLU A 109 -3.73 -4.67 -8.31
CA GLU A 109 -2.64 -4.66 -9.29
C GLU A 109 -1.46 -5.47 -8.74
N ASP A 110 -0.46 -5.79 -9.58
CA ASP A 110 0.72 -6.59 -9.20
C ASP A 110 1.32 -6.13 -7.86
N PRO A 111 1.27 -6.98 -6.81
CA PRO A 111 1.71 -6.64 -5.46
C PRO A 111 3.22 -6.67 -5.30
N ARG A 112 3.98 -7.20 -6.28
CA ARG A 112 5.42 -7.42 -6.17
C ARG A 112 6.20 -6.13 -6.02
N ASP A 113 7.35 -6.25 -5.39
CA ASP A 113 8.42 -5.28 -5.57
C ASP A 113 9.19 -5.58 -6.87
N VAL A 114 9.79 -4.55 -7.44
CA VAL A 114 10.60 -4.66 -8.67
C VAL A 114 11.95 -4.01 -8.47
N LEU A 115 12.95 -4.61 -9.08
CA LEU A 115 14.26 -4.01 -9.23
C LEU A 115 14.30 -3.24 -10.56
N VAL A 116 14.78 -2.00 -10.50
CA VAL A 116 15.20 -1.22 -11.65
C VAL A 116 16.67 -0.86 -11.47
N ASN A 117 17.51 -1.08 -12.47
CA ASN A 117 18.93 -0.75 -12.37
C ASN A 117 19.54 -0.45 -13.75
N ARG A 118 20.63 0.29 -13.76
CA ARG A 118 21.34 0.70 -14.99
C ARG A 118 22.16 -0.42 -15.66
N PHE A 119 22.32 -1.57 -14.98
CA PHE A 119 23.10 -2.69 -15.49
C PHE A 119 22.27 -3.68 -16.30
N GLY A 120 20.91 -3.60 -16.24
CA GLY A 120 20.02 -4.64 -16.78
C GLY A 120 20.16 -5.99 -16.07
N ALA A 121 20.69 -5.99 -14.84
CA ALA A 121 21.02 -7.19 -14.08
C ALA A 121 19.86 -7.62 -13.16
N THR A 122 19.75 -8.92 -12.91
CA THR A 122 18.90 -9.45 -11.83
C THR A 122 19.55 -9.20 -10.46
N LEU A 123 18.79 -9.33 -9.39
CA LEU A 123 19.24 -9.08 -8.02
C LEU A 123 20.52 -9.88 -7.68
N ASP A 124 20.53 -11.16 -8.05
CA ASP A 124 21.65 -12.08 -7.79
C ASP A 124 22.91 -11.76 -8.61
N SER A 125 22.74 -11.10 -9.78
CA SER A 125 23.83 -10.76 -10.71
C SER A 125 24.30 -9.32 -10.62
N LEU A 126 23.78 -8.54 -9.66
CA LEU A 126 24.25 -7.18 -9.42
C LEU A 126 25.75 -7.17 -9.05
N PRO A 127 26.55 -6.26 -9.62
CA PRO A 127 27.95 -6.09 -9.24
C PRO A 127 28.10 -5.83 -7.74
N GLU A 128 29.18 -6.34 -7.14
CA GLU A 128 29.51 -6.10 -5.74
C GLU A 128 29.62 -4.59 -5.45
N GLY A 129 29.01 -4.16 -4.36
CA GLY A 129 28.99 -2.75 -3.94
C GLY A 129 28.02 -1.88 -4.71
N SER A 130 27.18 -2.45 -5.61
CA SER A 130 26.11 -1.70 -6.29
C SER A 130 25.21 -0.97 -5.29
N ARG A 131 24.95 0.30 -5.54
CA ARG A 131 24.14 1.16 -4.67
C ARG A 131 22.67 1.02 -5.03
N ILE A 132 21.90 0.32 -4.18
CA ILE A 132 20.46 0.10 -4.40
C ILE A 132 19.64 0.99 -3.50
N GLY A 133 18.82 1.84 -4.11
CA GLY A 133 18.03 2.86 -3.44
C GLY A 133 16.72 2.32 -2.86
N THR A 134 16.53 2.52 -1.56
CA THR A 134 15.24 2.37 -0.88
C THR A 134 15.21 3.16 0.42
N SER A 135 14.05 3.73 0.79
CA SER A 135 13.81 4.30 2.12
C SER A 135 12.83 3.43 2.93
N SER A 136 12.45 2.25 2.42
CA SER A 136 11.59 1.30 3.12
C SER A 136 12.43 0.38 4.00
N PRO A 137 12.23 0.38 5.34
CA PRO A 137 12.95 -0.54 6.24
C PRO A 137 12.73 -2.01 5.84
N ARG A 138 11.51 -2.38 5.43
CA ARG A 138 11.17 -3.72 4.96
C ARG A 138 12.02 -4.13 3.74
N ARG A 139 12.08 -3.26 2.71
CA ARG A 139 12.88 -3.53 1.51
C ARG A 139 14.37 -3.59 1.82
N ALA A 140 14.84 -2.71 2.69
CA ALA A 140 16.24 -2.70 3.13
C ALA A 140 16.62 -4.02 3.82
N ALA A 141 15.80 -4.48 4.77
CA ALA A 141 16.03 -5.74 5.46
C ALA A 141 16.03 -6.94 4.50
N GLN A 142 15.08 -7.02 3.58
CA GLN A 142 15.02 -8.10 2.58
C GLN A 142 16.18 -8.03 1.58
N LEU A 143 16.62 -6.83 1.14
CA LEU A 143 17.85 -6.68 0.35
C LEU A 143 19.07 -7.19 1.10
N GLN A 144 19.20 -6.89 2.40
CA GLN A 144 20.31 -7.38 3.21
C GLN A 144 20.35 -8.91 3.30
N MET A 145 19.18 -9.55 3.25
CA MET A 145 19.05 -11.01 3.30
C MET A 145 19.35 -11.67 1.95
N PHE A 146 18.82 -11.12 0.86
CA PHE A 146 18.84 -11.77 -0.45
C PHE A 146 19.91 -11.23 -1.40
N ALA A 147 20.48 -10.07 -1.12
CA ALA A 147 21.55 -9.46 -1.91
C ALA A 147 22.57 -8.75 -1.00
N PRO A 148 23.27 -9.48 -0.11
CA PRO A 148 24.19 -8.88 0.87
C PRO A 148 25.40 -8.17 0.23
N GLN A 149 25.66 -8.41 -1.07
CA GLN A 149 26.71 -7.76 -1.84
C GLN A 149 26.41 -6.30 -2.18
N VAL A 150 25.13 -5.85 -2.10
CA VAL A 150 24.78 -4.48 -2.46
C VAL A 150 24.91 -3.50 -1.29
N LYS A 151 25.09 -2.22 -1.60
CA LYS A 151 25.02 -1.11 -0.64
C LYS A 151 23.65 -0.47 -0.69
N ILE A 152 22.94 -0.52 0.44
CA ILE A 152 21.61 0.10 0.55
C ILE A 152 21.78 1.58 0.78
N ILE A 153 21.15 2.41 -0.05
CA ILE A 153 21.13 3.87 0.10
C ILE A 153 19.69 4.37 0.21
N SER A 154 19.51 5.44 0.98
CA SER A 154 18.19 6.07 1.12
C SER A 154 17.90 6.96 -0.08
N ILE A 155 16.81 6.68 -0.81
CA ILE A 155 16.30 7.54 -1.87
C ILE A 155 14.85 7.93 -1.63
N ARG A 156 14.51 9.18 -1.97
CA ARG A 156 13.19 9.76 -1.79
C ARG A 156 12.67 10.39 -3.07
N GLY A 157 11.38 10.70 -3.06
CA GLY A 157 10.63 11.27 -4.16
C GLY A 157 9.51 10.33 -4.61
N ASN A 158 8.74 10.77 -5.61
CA ASN A 158 7.78 9.93 -6.32
C ASN A 158 8.49 8.85 -7.15
N VAL A 159 7.72 7.99 -7.83
CA VAL A 159 8.25 6.87 -8.63
C VAL A 159 9.24 7.39 -9.68
N GLU A 160 8.88 8.41 -10.45
CA GLU A 160 9.69 8.98 -11.53
C GLU A 160 11.01 9.57 -11.00
N THR A 161 10.95 10.27 -9.86
CA THR A 161 12.15 10.81 -9.21
C THR A 161 13.09 9.69 -8.76
N ARG A 162 12.55 8.62 -8.14
CA ARG A 162 13.37 7.48 -7.70
C ARG A 162 13.95 6.72 -8.89
N LEU A 163 13.19 6.57 -9.98
CA LEU A 163 13.64 5.94 -11.21
C LEU A 163 14.82 6.72 -11.81
N ARG A 164 14.69 8.04 -11.94
CA ARG A 164 15.78 8.90 -12.41
C ARG A 164 17.04 8.79 -11.53
N LYS A 165 16.88 8.73 -10.20
CA LYS A 165 18.00 8.54 -9.27
C LYS A 165 18.66 7.17 -9.42
N ALA A 166 17.89 6.13 -9.70
CA ALA A 166 18.36 4.76 -9.92
C ALA A 166 19.17 4.58 -11.22
N GLN A 167 19.08 5.53 -12.14
CA GLN A 167 19.81 5.53 -13.42
C GLN A 167 20.93 6.59 -13.46
N GLY A 168 21.04 7.40 -12.40
CA GLY A 168 22.00 8.51 -12.32
C GLY A 168 23.21 8.24 -11.40
N ASP A 169 23.82 9.32 -10.92
CA ASP A 169 25.01 9.25 -10.07
C ASP A 169 24.67 8.95 -8.58
N GLU A 170 23.40 9.13 -8.17
CA GLU A 170 22.99 8.94 -6.78
C GLU A 170 22.89 7.45 -6.41
N ALA A 171 22.39 6.60 -7.35
CA ALA A 171 22.18 5.18 -7.16
C ALA A 171 22.49 4.41 -8.46
N ASP A 172 22.72 3.12 -8.33
CA ASP A 172 22.91 2.20 -9.45
C ASP A 172 21.63 1.42 -9.77
N GLY A 173 20.68 1.44 -8.84
CA GLY A 173 19.34 0.86 -8.98
C GLY A 173 18.43 1.26 -7.83
N ALA A 174 17.18 0.81 -7.87
CA ALA A 174 16.18 1.03 -6.81
C ALA A 174 15.17 -0.11 -6.74
N ILE A 175 14.61 -0.32 -5.53
CA ILE A 175 13.44 -1.19 -5.36
C ILE A 175 12.18 -0.32 -5.33
N LEU A 176 11.28 -0.60 -6.28
CA LEU A 176 10.00 0.09 -6.46
C LEU A 176 8.84 -0.90 -6.31
N ALA A 177 7.60 -0.40 -6.31
CA ALA A 177 6.41 -1.25 -6.37
C ALA A 177 5.96 -1.43 -7.83
N ALA A 178 5.75 -2.66 -8.27
CA ALA A 178 5.28 -2.98 -9.62
C ALA A 178 4.02 -2.19 -9.97
N ALA A 179 3.00 -2.20 -9.10
CA ALA A 179 1.75 -1.47 -9.31
C ALA A 179 1.95 0.02 -9.64
N GLY A 180 2.95 0.67 -9.05
CA GLY A 180 3.26 2.08 -9.36
C GLY A 180 3.89 2.24 -10.74
N MET A 181 4.78 1.34 -11.13
CA MET A 181 5.43 1.32 -12.46
C MET A 181 4.40 1.05 -13.55
N ILE A 182 3.55 0.03 -13.37
CA ILE A 182 2.49 -0.38 -14.30
C ILE A 182 1.51 0.78 -14.54
N ARG A 183 1.00 1.40 -13.47
CA ARG A 183 0.05 2.51 -13.58
C ARG A 183 0.63 3.72 -14.31
N LEU A 184 1.94 3.94 -14.22
CA LEU A 184 2.65 5.01 -14.93
C LEU A 184 3.08 4.61 -16.36
N GLY A 185 2.85 3.36 -16.80
CA GLY A 185 3.29 2.88 -18.11
C GLY A 185 4.82 2.77 -18.23
N LEU A 186 5.50 2.38 -17.13
CA LEU A 186 6.95 2.32 -17.02
C LEU A 186 7.46 0.88 -16.86
N GLU A 187 6.69 -0.13 -17.28
CA GLU A 187 7.03 -1.56 -17.14
C GLU A 187 8.30 -1.95 -17.89
N ASP A 188 8.56 -1.31 -19.01
CA ASP A 188 9.76 -1.51 -19.85
C ASP A 188 11.07 -1.17 -19.11
N GLN A 189 11.01 -0.43 -18.01
CA GLN A 189 12.16 -0.07 -17.20
C GLN A 189 12.40 -1.04 -16.03
N ILE A 190 11.53 -2.03 -15.85
CA ILE A 190 11.67 -3.05 -14.82
C ILE A 190 12.72 -4.07 -15.31
N THR A 191 13.79 -4.24 -14.52
CA THR A 191 14.81 -5.26 -14.81
C THR A 191 14.45 -6.61 -14.21
N GLU A 192 13.74 -6.64 -13.08
CA GLU A 192 13.31 -7.86 -12.43
C GLU A 192 12.06 -7.65 -11.57
N TYR A 193 11.12 -8.60 -11.64
CA TYR A 193 10.02 -8.72 -10.70
C TYR A 193 10.43 -9.65 -9.56
N LEU A 194 10.51 -9.13 -8.33
CA LEU A 194 10.93 -9.89 -7.17
C LEU A 194 9.78 -10.77 -6.66
N SER A 195 10.08 -12.04 -6.39
CA SER A 195 9.06 -12.99 -5.90
C SER A 195 8.40 -12.49 -4.61
N SER A 196 7.07 -12.45 -4.54
CA SER A 196 6.31 -12.05 -3.35
C SER A 196 6.45 -13.02 -2.17
N THR A 197 7.01 -14.21 -2.36
CA THR A 197 7.32 -15.16 -1.29
C THR A 197 8.69 -14.92 -0.67
N GLN A 198 9.61 -14.27 -1.37
CA GLN A 198 10.92 -13.87 -0.87
C GLN A 198 10.92 -12.40 -0.44
N PHE A 199 10.51 -11.51 -1.35
CA PHE A 199 10.27 -10.10 -1.06
C PHE A 199 8.80 -9.89 -0.70
N VAL A 200 8.43 -10.28 0.52
CA VAL A 200 7.03 -10.17 0.98
C VAL A 200 6.59 -8.71 0.96
N PRO A 201 5.54 -8.36 0.20
CA PRO A 201 5.06 -6.98 0.09
C PRO A 201 4.54 -6.42 1.42
N PRO A 202 4.43 -5.10 1.56
CA PRO A 202 3.74 -4.51 2.71
C PRO A 202 2.23 -4.72 2.56
N PRO A 203 1.46 -4.71 3.67
CA PRO A 203 0.00 -4.75 3.63
C PRO A 203 -0.58 -3.74 2.66
N GLY A 204 -1.51 -4.17 1.80
CA GLY A 204 -2.24 -3.32 0.86
C GLY A 204 -1.45 -2.91 -0.39
N GLN A 205 -0.26 -3.44 -0.66
CA GLN A 205 0.45 -3.10 -1.88
C GLN A 205 -0.30 -3.57 -3.13
N GLY A 206 -0.42 -2.68 -4.12
CA GLY A 206 -1.17 -2.90 -5.36
C GLY A 206 -2.64 -2.52 -5.28
N ILE A 207 -3.21 -2.33 -4.08
CA ILE A 207 -4.64 -2.04 -3.89
C ILE A 207 -4.88 -0.53 -3.92
N LEU A 208 -5.89 -0.11 -4.71
CA LEU A 208 -6.52 1.20 -4.58
C LEU A 208 -7.69 1.11 -3.63
N ALA A 209 -7.75 2.03 -2.68
CA ALA A 209 -8.84 2.17 -1.73
C ALA A 209 -9.55 3.50 -1.95
N VAL A 210 -10.88 3.49 -1.83
CA VAL A 210 -11.72 4.68 -1.91
C VAL A 210 -12.38 4.90 -0.57
N GLU A 211 -12.09 6.05 0.02
CA GLU A 211 -12.60 6.47 1.31
C GLU A 211 -13.75 7.46 1.13
N CYS A 212 -14.78 7.36 1.95
CA CYS A 212 -15.91 8.28 2.00
C CYS A 212 -16.45 8.41 3.42
N ARG A 213 -17.40 9.33 3.63
CA ARG A 213 -18.12 9.44 4.91
C ARG A 213 -18.98 8.20 5.17
N GLU A 214 -18.98 7.73 6.41
CA GLU A 214 -19.75 6.55 6.84
C GLU A 214 -21.27 6.80 6.75
N ASP A 215 -21.72 8.01 7.05
CA ASP A 215 -23.12 8.41 7.03
C ASP A 215 -23.66 8.75 5.64
N ASP A 216 -22.81 8.85 4.63
CA ASP A 216 -23.22 9.01 3.23
C ASP A 216 -23.59 7.67 2.61
N HIS A 217 -24.76 7.16 2.98
CA HIS A 217 -25.24 5.85 2.51
C HIS A 217 -25.38 5.76 0.99
N HIS A 218 -25.61 6.89 0.31
CA HIS A 218 -25.67 6.94 -1.15
C HIS A 218 -24.29 6.71 -1.75
N MET A 219 -23.27 7.37 -1.23
CA MET A 219 -21.90 7.19 -1.68
C MET A 219 -21.39 5.78 -1.37
N VAL A 220 -21.66 5.25 -0.18
CA VAL A 220 -21.31 3.86 0.19
C VAL A 220 -21.95 2.86 -0.77
N ALA A 221 -23.23 3.04 -1.15
CA ALA A 221 -23.91 2.19 -2.11
C ALA A 221 -23.32 2.31 -3.53
N LEU A 222 -22.94 3.52 -3.95
CA LEU A 222 -22.29 3.75 -5.23
C LEU A 222 -20.92 3.08 -5.30
N LEU A 223 -20.12 3.21 -4.27
CA LEU A 223 -18.78 2.63 -4.18
C LEU A 223 -18.81 1.10 -4.11
N SER A 224 -19.81 0.51 -3.45
CA SER A 224 -19.97 -0.95 -3.37
C SER A 224 -20.07 -1.62 -4.75
N ALA A 225 -20.51 -0.90 -5.79
CA ALA A 225 -20.59 -1.43 -7.15
C ALA A 225 -19.23 -1.62 -7.83
N ILE A 226 -18.17 -1.04 -7.30
CA ILE A 226 -16.78 -1.17 -7.79
C ILE A 226 -15.88 -1.91 -6.80
N ASP A 227 -16.43 -2.38 -5.70
CA ASP A 227 -15.69 -3.12 -4.67
C ASP A 227 -15.37 -4.53 -5.14
N ASP A 228 -14.10 -4.91 -5.06
CA ASP A 228 -13.62 -6.26 -5.39
C ASP A 228 -13.60 -7.14 -4.14
N THR A 229 -14.47 -8.14 -4.11
CA THR A 229 -14.68 -8.96 -2.91
C THR A 229 -13.44 -9.73 -2.47
N ASP A 230 -12.69 -10.33 -3.41
CA ASP A 230 -11.48 -11.09 -3.06
C ASP A 230 -10.38 -10.16 -2.57
N THR A 231 -10.18 -9.02 -3.24
CA THR A 231 -9.23 -7.99 -2.80
C THR A 231 -9.62 -7.42 -1.43
N ARG A 232 -10.92 -7.29 -1.13
CA ARG A 232 -11.40 -6.85 0.18
C ARG A 232 -11.03 -7.86 1.28
N TYR A 233 -11.19 -9.14 1.04
CA TYR A 233 -10.76 -10.18 1.99
C TYR A 233 -9.24 -10.15 2.20
N GLU A 234 -8.46 -10.07 1.11
CA GLU A 234 -7.00 -9.95 1.16
C GLU A 234 -6.57 -8.71 1.97
N ALA A 235 -7.12 -7.55 1.67
CA ALA A 235 -6.86 -6.28 2.37
C ALA A 235 -7.21 -6.37 3.86
N THR A 236 -8.33 -7.00 4.18
CA THR A 236 -8.79 -7.16 5.57
C THR A 236 -7.82 -8.03 6.36
N ALA A 237 -7.38 -9.17 5.83
CA ALA A 237 -6.42 -10.06 6.50
C ALA A 237 -5.07 -9.35 6.74
N GLU A 238 -4.53 -8.68 5.71
CA GLU A 238 -3.25 -7.99 5.80
C GLU A 238 -3.28 -6.82 6.81
N ARG A 239 -4.34 -6.01 6.79
CA ARG A 239 -4.53 -4.88 7.73
C ARG A 239 -4.77 -5.36 9.15
N ALA A 240 -5.56 -6.43 9.34
CA ALA A 240 -5.79 -7.02 10.66
C ALA A 240 -4.51 -7.59 11.27
N PHE A 241 -3.62 -8.18 10.47
CA PHE A 241 -2.29 -8.60 10.95
C PHE A 241 -1.45 -7.40 11.37
N LEU A 242 -1.39 -6.34 10.55
CA LEU A 242 -0.64 -5.12 10.87
C LEU A 242 -1.18 -4.42 12.13
N GLU A 243 -2.50 -4.42 12.32
CA GLU A 243 -3.15 -3.84 13.51
C GLU A 243 -2.72 -4.56 14.79
N ARG A 244 -2.62 -5.90 14.78
CA ARG A 244 -2.13 -6.69 15.92
C ARG A 244 -0.68 -6.40 16.30
N LEU A 245 0.12 -5.95 15.32
CA LEU A 245 1.47 -5.43 15.54
C LEU A 245 1.45 -3.98 16.03
N GLY A 246 0.22 -3.37 16.18
CA GLY A 246 -0.03 -2.02 16.64
C GLY A 246 -0.06 -0.98 15.51
N GLY A 247 -0.30 -1.37 14.28
CA GLY A 247 -0.64 -0.48 13.16
C GLY A 247 0.49 0.40 12.64
N GLY A 248 1.68 0.39 13.25
CA GLY A 248 2.77 1.30 12.91
C GLY A 248 3.98 0.61 12.26
N CYS A 249 4.52 1.20 11.20
CA CYS A 249 5.71 0.73 10.50
C CYS A 249 7.01 1.15 11.20
N SER A 250 7.19 0.76 12.46
CA SER A 250 8.47 1.00 13.16
C SER A 250 9.48 -0.14 12.99
N VAL A 251 9.05 -1.24 12.42
CA VAL A 251 9.88 -2.42 12.11
C VAL A 251 9.63 -2.90 10.69
N PRO A 252 10.58 -3.63 10.07
CA PRO A 252 10.39 -4.23 8.77
C PRO A 252 9.30 -5.31 8.80
N VAL A 253 8.12 -5.00 8.26
CA VAL A 253 6.95 -5.91 8.18
C VAL A 253 6.48 -6.05 6.74
N GLY A 254 6.23 -7.28 6.32
CA GLY A 254 5.52 -7.66 5.12
C GLY A 254 4.31 -8.53 5.48
N ALA A 255 3.22 -8.36 4.74
CA ALA A 255 2.08 -9.26 4.79
C ALA A 255 1.38 -9.23 3.43
N PHE A 256 1.19 -10.40 2.87
CA PHE A 256 0.60 -10.57 1.56
C PHE A 256 -0.39 -11.73 1.58
N ALA A 257 -1.66 -11.43 1.39
CA ALA A 257 -2.73 -12.41 1.27
C ALA A 257 -3.16 -12.57 -0.19
N LYS A 258 -3.51 -13.80 -0.57
CA LYS A 258 -4.04 -14.12 -1.90
C LYS A 258 -5.18 -15.10 -1.80
N CYS A 259 -6.34 -14.70 -2.31
CA CYS A 259 -7.52 -15.54 -2.46
C CYS A 259 -7.37 -16.48 -3.66
N THR A 260 -7.74 -17.74 -3.48
CA THR A 260 -7.89 -18.76 -4.54
C THR A 260 -9.14 -19.57 -4.23
N ASP A 261 -10.12 -19.55 -5.14
CA ASP A 261 -11.42 -20.21 -4.94
C ASP A 261 -12.06 -19.85 -3.58
N ASN A 262 -12.12 -20.80 -2.63
CA ASN A 262 -12.68 -20.62 -1.28
C ASN A 262 -11.63 -20.45 -0.19
N GLU A 263 -10.35 -20.51 -0.55
CA GLU A 263 -9.22 -20.43 0.36
C GLU A 263 -8.52 -19.08 0.23
N MET A 264 -7.82 -18.70 1.29
CA MET A 264 -6.89 -17.59 1.28
C MET A 264 -5.57 -18.02 1.91
N LYS A 265 -4.48 -17.75 1.18
CA LYS A 265 -3.12 -17.96 1.65
C LYS A 265 -2.53 -16.60 2.04
N MET A 266 -1.88 -16.54 3.20
CA MET A 266 -1.20 -15.33 3.66
C MET A 266 0.25 -15.63 3.99
N THR A 267 1.16 -14.89 3.37
CA THR A 267 2.59 -14.89 3.68
C THR A 267 2.91 -13.70 4.56
N ILE A 268 3.58 -13.91 5.68
CA ILE A 268 4.03 -12.86 6.59
C ILE A 268 5.56 -12.83 6.67
N PHE A 269 6.08 -11.64 6.86
CA PHE A 269 7.50 -11.38 7.06
C PHE A 269 7.68 -10.34 8.16
N MET A 270 8.65 -10.56 9.03
CA MET A 270 9.09 -9.58 10.02
C MET A 270 10.58 -9.71 10.26
N SER A 271 11.27 -8.57 10.51
CA SER A 271 12.71 -8.62 10.82
C SER A 271 13.16 -7.44 11.66
N THR A 272 14.41 -7.53 12.17
CA THR A 272 15.17 -6.35 12.63
C THR A 272 15.57 -5.48 11.44
N GLU A 273 15.93 -4.21 11.68
CA GLU A 273 16.33 -3.27 10.62
C GLU A 273 17.53 -3.76 9.80
N ASP A 274 18.44 -4.51 10.45
CA ASP A 274 19.62 -5.10 9.81
C ASP A 274 19.36 -6.46 9.14
N GLY A 275 18.11 -6.96 9.17
CA GLY A 275 17.71 -8.23 8.57
C GLY A 275 18.26 -9.49 9.26
N ARG A 276 19.09 -9.37 10.33
CA ARG A 276 19.78 -10.50 10.95
C ARG A 276 18.86 -11.44 11.73
N LYS A 277 17.88 -10.86 12.43
CA LYS A 277 16.76 -11.62 12.97
C LYS A 277 15.58 -11.42 12.07
N ASN A 278 15.06 -12.48 11.50
CA ASN A 278 13.92 -12.44 10.61
C ASN A 278 13.02 -13.65 10.83
N PHE A 279 11.77 -13.49 10.48
CA PHE A 279 10.74 -14.51 10.52
C PHE A 279 9.90 -14.41 9.24
N THR A 280 9.66 -15.55 8.60
CA THR A 280 8.76 -15.66 7.46
C THR A 280 7.94 -16.93 7.64
N SER A 281 6.63 -16.83 7.45
CA SER A 281 5.74 -17.98 7.51
C SER A 281 4.57 -17.81 6.54
N GLU A 282 3.90 -18.93 6.24
CA GLU A 282 2.70 -18.97 5.44
C GLU A 282 1.57 -19.63 6.25
N VAL A 283 0.39 -19.04 6.15
CA VAL A 283 -0.84 -19.58 6.73
C VAL A 283 -1.92 -19.70 5.66
N ASN A 284 -2.82 -20.67 5.83
CA ASN A 284 -3.94 -20.87 4.92
C ASN A 284 -5.22 -20.97 5.73
N GLY A 285 -6.33 -20.54 5.16
CA GLY A 285 -7.65 -20.65 5.76
C GLY A 285 -8.75 -20.22 4.81
N PRO A 286 -10.01 -20.32 5.24
CA PRO A 286 -11.16 -19.90 4.45
C PRO A 286 -11.08 -18.40 4.15
N LYS A 287 -11.28 -17.99 2.88
CA LYS A 287 -11.26 -16.55 2.52
C LYS A 287 -12.39 -15.76 3.20
N SER A 288 -13.47 -16.43 3.60
CA SER A 288 -14.60 -15.80 4.30
C SER A 288 -14.28 -15.35 5.73
N ASP A 289 -13.15 -15.76 6.31
CA ASP A 289 -12.73 -15.36 7.66
C ASP A 289 -11.31 -14.77 7.68
N PRO A 290 -11.12 -13.60 7.08
CA PRO A 290 -9.80 -12.93 7.02
C PRO A 290 -9.25 -12.56 8.40
N GLN A 291 -10.12 -12.32 9.37
CA GLN A 291 -9.71 -11.97 10.75
C GLN A 291 -9.13 -13.18 11.49
N ALA A 292 -9.72 -14.38 11.31
CA ALA A 292 -9.18 -15.61 11.87
C ALA A 292 -7.81 -15.93 11.25
N LEU A 293 -7.66 -15.76 9.92
CA LEU A 293 -6.38 -15.97 9.24
C LEU A 293 -5.29 -15.03 9.76
N ALA A 294 -5.60 -13.75 9.94
CA ALA A 294 -4.67 -12.77 10.53
C ALA A 294 -4.31 -13.12 11.98
N SER A 295 -5.26 -13.63 12.76
CA SER A 295 -5.03 -14.05 14.16
C SER A 295 -4.09 -15.25 14.20
N GLU A 296 -4.29 -16.22 13.32
CA GLU A 296 -3.43 -17.41 13.22
C GLU A 296 -2.01 -17.02 12.75
N ALA A 297 -1.89 -16.15 11.76
CA ALA A 297 -0.60 -15.63 11.33
C ALA A 297 0.17 -14.94 12.47
N PHE A 298 -0.53 -14.15 13.28
CA PHE A 298 0.05 -13.48 14.43
C PHE A 298 0.44 -14.48 15.55
N ARG A 299 -0.38 -15.49 15.84
CA ARG A 299 -0.09 -16.55 16.80
C ARG A 299 1.19 -17.31 16.40
N ILE A 300 1.30 -17.73 15.14
CA ILE A 300 2.49 -18.40 14.61
C ILE A 300 3.74 -17.50 14.73
N LEU A 301 3.61 -16.22 14.43
CA LEU A 301 4.71 -15.27 14.61
C LEU A 301 5.19 -15.22 16.07
N GLU A 302 4.28 -15.19 17.06
CA GLU A 302 4.64 -15.15 18.48
C GLU A 302 5.22 -16.48 18.99
N GLU A 303 4.68 -17.61 18.57
CA GLU A 303 5.04 -18.94 19.12
C GLU A 303 6.27 -19.55 18.41
N ASP A 304 6.47 -19.30 17.11
CA ASP A 304 7.46 -20.01 16.30
C ASP A 304 8.75 -19.19 16.06
N GLY A 305 9.07 -18.23 16.94
CA GLY A 305 10.37 -17.56 16.96
C GLY A 305 10.37 -16.06 16.61
N GLY A 306 9.21 -15.46 16.38
CA GLY A 306 9.08 -14.02 16.13
C GLY A 306 8.75 -13.18 17.37
N ALA A 307 8.61 -13.77 18.56
CA ALA A 307 8.21 -13.07 19.79
C ALA A 307 9.09 -11.84 20.10
N ASP A 308 10.40 -11.96 19.94
CA ASP A 308 11.35 -10.85 20.13
C ASP A 308 11.06 -9.68 19.16
N LEU A 309 10.71 -10.00 17.89
CA LEU A 309 10.39 -9.00 16.87
C LEU A 309 9.10 -8.27 17.21
N VAL A 310 8.09 -9.00 17.69
CA VAL A 310 6.82 -8.43 18.19
C VAL A 310 7.08 -7.51 19.38
N ALA A 311 7.93 -7.92 20.34
CA ALA A 311 8.30 -7.09 21.48
C ALA A 311 8.99 -5.78 21.04
N ILE A 312 9.90 -5.84 20.07
CA ILE A 312 10.56 -4.65 19.48
C ILE A 312 9.52 -3.73 18.83
N ALA A 313 8.55 -4.28 18.08
CA ALA A 313 7.51 -3.50 17.44
C ALA A 313 6.67 -2.74 18.47
N LYS A 314 6.18 -3.42 19.49
CA LYS A 314 5.39 -2.85 20.58
C LYS A 314 6.16 -1.79 21.38
N ALA A 315 7.44 -2.03 21.68
CA ALA A 315 8.29 -1.05 22.39
C ALA A 315 8.50 0.24 21.57
N ASN A 316 8.73 0.13 20.27
CA ASN A 316 8.89 1.28 19.38
C ASN A 316 7.63 2.14 19.25
N GLN A 317 6.46 1.57 19.52
CA GLN A 317 5.18 2.32 19.53
C GLN A 317 4.98 3.07 20.84
N ALA A 318 5.25 2.43 21.99
CA ALA A 318 5.13 3.06 23.30
C ALA A 318 6.05 4.31 23.43
N TYR A 319 7.14 4.37 22.66
CA TYR A 319 8.04 5.53 22.62
C TYR A 319 7.52 6.68 21.76
N LYS A 320 6.50 6.44 20.90
CA LYS A 320 5.93 7.43 19.96
C LYS A 320 4.56 7.99 20.39
N ALA A 321 3.90 7.34 21.35
CA ALA A 321 2.65 7.78 21.95
C ALA A 321 2.92 8.72 23.15
#